data_c4ce1e3953e436eeffd7c97fac1cd01c
#
_entry.id   c4ce1e3953e436eeffd7c97fac1cd01c
#
_cell.length_a   1.000
_cell.length_b   1.000
_cell.length_c   1.000
_cell.angle_alpha   90.00
_cell.angle_beta   90.00
_cell.angle_gamma   90.00
#
_symmetry.space_group_name_H-M   'P 1'
#
loop_
_entity.id
_entity.type
_entity.pdbx_description
1 polymer ?
#
loop_
_entity_poly.entity_id
_entity_poly.type
_entity_poly.pdbx_seq_one_letter_code
_entity_poly.pdbx_strand_id
1 'polypeptide(L)'
;MRKLLEVIALGAAILPFVSLPAFAEEAIKRPIANFDTNMGTFRIELYSDLAPNTVKNFIDLAKKNFYDGVIFHRVIDNFMIQGGDPTGTGMGGPGYVIPDEFGEGLKHNAPGILSMANAGPDTGGSQFFITLVPTPWLDGHHAIFGHVIEGMEVVEEIGHTETNRRDRPVKDVVIKTITIEE
;
A
#
# COMPACT_ATOMS: atom_id res chain seq x y z
N MET A 1 25.63 55.01 67.75
CA MET A 1 25.11 53.64 67.43
C MET A 1 24.71 53.59 65.97
N ARG A 2 25.62 53.07 65.10
CA ARG A 2 25.37 52.92 63.68
C ARG A 2 25.06 51.44 63.41
N LYS A 3 23.84 51.16 62.88
CA LYS A 3 23.45 49.82 62.43
C LYS A 3 24.01 49.59 61.05
N LEU A 4 24.82 48.55 60.88
CA LEU A 4 25.30 48.00 59.60
C LEU A 4 24.15 47.24 58.96
N LEU A 5 23.77 47.62 57.75
CA LEU A 5 22.86 46.80 56.89
C LEU A 5 23.76 45.90 56.05
N GLU A 6 23.63 44.61 56.25
CA GLU A 6 24.19 43.58 55.31
C GLU A 6 23.25 43.40 54.14
N VAL A 7 23.77 43.63 52.94
CA VAL A 7 23.08 43.34 51.68
C VAL A 7 23.46 41.92 51.26
N ILE A 8 22.51 41.00 51.33
CA ILE A 8 22.68 39.65 50.81
C ILE A 8 22.45 39.70 49.30
N ALA A 9 23.50 39.52 48.52
CA ALA A 9 23.44 39.36 47.07
C ALA A 9 22.99 37.94 46.73
N LEU A 10 21.77 37.79 46.19
CA LEU A 10 21.23 36.51 45.69
C LEU A 10 21.79 36.30 44.30
N GLY A 11 22.83 35.44 44.20
CA GLY A 11 23.39 35.03 42.88
C GLY A 11 22.45 34.09 42.17
N ALA A 12 21.84 34.54 41.06
CA ALA A 12 21.05 33.68 40.14
C ALA A 12 22.02 32.83 39.36
N ALA A 13 22.04 31.52 39.61
CA ALA A 13 22.77 30.53 38.82
C ALA A 13 22.03 30.33 37.47
N ILE A 14 22.64 30.82 36.39
CA ILE A 14 22.16 30.56 35.02
C ILE A 14 22.65 29.15 34.66
N LEU A 15 21.75 28.16 34.65
CA LEU A 15 22.03 26.85 34.13
C LEU A 15 22.12 26.91 32.58
N PRO A 16 23.16 26.35 31.97
CA PRO A 16 23.24 26.32 30.51
C PRO A 16 22.11 25.43 29.94
N PHE A 17 21.34 26.00 29.05
CA PHE A 17 20.31 25.29 28.28
C PHE A 17 21.06 24.39 27.27
N VAL A 18 21.23 23.09 27.60
CA VAL A 18 21.77 22.10 26.67
C VAL A 18 20.67 21.80 25.66
N SER A 19 20.77 22.38 24.45
CA SER A 19 19.93 21.99 23.33
C SER A 19 20.33 20.60 22.88
N LEU A 20 19.45 19.63 23.11
CA LEU A 20 19.57 18.30 22.49
C LEU A 20 19.44 18.46 20.98
N PRO A 21 20.31 17.80 20.17
CA PRO A 21 20.14 17.80 18.74
C PRO A 21 18.78 17.15 18.42
N ALA A 22 17.93 17.87 17.69
CA ALA A 22 16.74 17.30 17.09
C ALA A 22 17.23 16.28 16.05
N PHE A 23 17.08 15.00 16.34
CA PHE A 23 17.17 13.97 15.30
C PHE A 23 16.03 14.25 14.32
N ALA A 24 16.37 14.76 13.15
CA ALA A 24 15.43 14.79 12.04
C ALA A 24 15.13 13.32 11.72
N GLU A 25 13.90 12.89 11.99
CA GLU A 25 13.39 11.60 11.55
C GLU A 25 13.43 11.65 10.02
N GLU A 26 14.35 10.90 9.42
CA GLU A 26 14.43 10.79 7.98
C GLU A 26 13.10 10.19 7.50
N ALA A 27 12.32 10.95 6.75
CA ALA A 27 11.04 10.48 6.23
C ALA A 27 11.29 9.21 5.39
N ILE A 28 10.67 8.10 5.77
CA ILE A 28 10.77 6.83 5.04
C ILE A 28 10.24 7.07 3.63
N LYS A 29 11.13 7.00 2.63
CA LYS A 29 10.75 7.12 1.22
C LYS A 29 10.21 5.77 0.77
N ARG A 30 8.90 5.69 0.60
CA ARG A 30 8.20 4.50 0.12
C ARG A 30 8.23 4.43 -1.41
N PRO A 31 8.47 3.25 -2.00
CA PRO A 31 8.39 3.07 -3.45
C PRO A 31 6.98 3.34 -3.98
N ILE A 32 6.91 3.79 -5.24
CA ILE A 32 5.65 4.02 -5.95
C ILE A 32 5.56 3.07 -7.13
N ALA A 33 4.43 2.36 -7.24
CA ALA A 33 4.09 1.56 -8.40
C ALA A 33 3.20 2.36 -9.36
N ASN A 34 3.65 2.55 -10.60
CA ASN A 34 2.89 3.20 -11.66
C ASN A 34 2.25 2.13 -12.53
N PHE A 35 0.93 2.06 -12.53
CA PHE A 35 0.14 1.15 -13.37
C PHE A 35 -0.25 1.84 -14.67
N ASP A 36 0.15 1.30 -15.81
CA ASP A 36 -0.39 1.65 -17.12
C ASP A 36 -1.36 0.57 -17.56
N THR A 37 -2.61 0.94 -17.78
CA THR A 37 -3.67 0.04 -18.22
C THR A 37 -4.27 0.51 -19.55
N ASN A 38 -5.07 -0.34 -20.18
CA ASN A 38 -5.84 0.06 -21.35
C ASN A 38 -7.01 1.01 -21.04
N MET A 39 -7.29 1.29 -19.75
CA MET A 39 -8.31 2.25 -19.31
C MET A 39 -7.74 3.54 -18.71
N GLY A 40 -6.41 3.65 -18.57
CA GLY A 40 -5.73 4.81 -17.99
C GLY A 40 -4.63 4.40 -17.02
N THR A 41 -4.05 5.40 -16.35
CA THR A 41 -2.93 5.21 -15.43
C THR A 41 -3.34 5.58 -14.01
N PHE A 42 -2.76 4.87 -13.02
CA PHE A 42 -2.88 5.22 -11.62
C PHE A 42 -1.59 4.86 -10.87
N ARG A 43 -1.39 5.47 -9.70
CA ARG A 43 -0.18 5.34 -8.91
C ARG A 43 -0.51 4.86 -7.50
N ILE A 44 0.33 3.96 -6.99
CA ILE A 44 0.17 3.35 -5.67
C ILE A 44 1.46 3.54 -4.86
N GLU A 45 1.35 4.12 -3.66
CA GLU A 45 2.43 4.10 -2.68
C GLU A 45 2.49 2.72 -2.02
N LEU A 46 3.69 2.11 -1.98
CA LEU A 46 3.91 0.78 -1.41
C LEU A 46 4.47 0.88 0.02
N TYR A 47 3.86 0.19 0.96
CA TYR A 47 4.21 0.22 2.38
C TYR A 47 5.39 -0.69 2.72
N SER A 48 6.58 -0.37 2.18
CA SER A 48 7.80 -1.16 2.33
C SER A 48 8.30 -1.28 3.77
N ASP A 49 7.88 -0.40 4.65
CA ASP A 49 8.16 -0.38 6.09
C ASP A 49 7.18 -1.23 6.91
N LEU A 50 5.95 -1.44 6.42
CA LEU A 50 4.87 -2.12 7.14
C LEU A 50 4.61 -3.55 6.62
N ALA A 51 4.91 -3.82 5.35
CA ALA A 51 4.77 -5.13 4.71
C ALA A 51 5.97 -5.41 3.78
N PRO A 52 7.22 -5.45 4.33
CA PRO A 52 8.44 -5.46 3.53
C PRO A 52 8.58 -6.64 2.58
N ASN A 53 8.19 -7.86 2.99
CA ASN A 53 8.32 -9.04 2.12
C ASN A 53 7.26 -9.03 1.02
N THR A 54 6.03 -8.62 1.34
CA THR A 54 4.93 -8.50 0.38
C THR A 54 5.25 -7.45 -0.68
N VAL A 55 5.73 -6.27 -0.26
CA VAL A 55 6.18 -5.20 -1.16
C VAL A 55 7.35 -5.64 -2.01
N LYS A 56 8.37 -6.27 -1.39
CA LYS A 56 9.53 -6.79 -2.12
C LYS A 56 9.13 -7.79 -3.19
N ASN A 57 8.26 -8.75 -2.86
CA ASN A 57 7.73 -9.74 -3.80
C ASN A 57 7.02 -9.07 -4.99
N PHE A 58 6.14 -8.10 -4.71
CA PHE A 58 5.42 -7.36 -5.75
C PHE A 58 6.39 -6.59 -6.67
N ILE A 59 7.37 -5.89 -6.11
CA ILE A 59 8.40 -5.14 -6.86
C ILE A 59 9.24 -6.08 -7.72
N ASP A 60 9.69 -7.22 -7.16
CA ASP A 60 10.50 -8.20 -7.89
C ASP A 60 9.74 -8.78 -9.09
N LEU A 61 8.43 -9.02 -8.95
CA LEU A 61 7.57 -9.48 -10.04
C LEU A 61 7.36 -8.37 -11.09
N ALA A 62 7.08 -7.14 -10.67
CA ALA A 62 6.92 -5.99 -11.56
C ALA A 62 8.20 -5.73 -12.38
N LYS A 63 9.38 -5.73 -11.74
CA LYS A 63 10.68 -5.56 -12.42
C LYS A 63 11.02 -6.69 -13.42
N LYS A 64 10.35 -7.85 -13.31
CA LYS A 64 10.48 -8.97 -14.27
C LYS A 64 9.40 -8.92 -15.35
N ASN A 65 8.64 -7.85 -15.45
CA ASN A 65 7.50 -7.69 -16.36
C ASN A 65 6.43 -8.80 -16.19
N PHE A 66 6.34 -9.39 -14.99
CA PHE A 66 5.41 -10.50 -14.71
C PHE A 66 3.94 -10.07 -14.91
N TYR A 67 3.64 -8.81 -14.66
CA TYR A 67 2.29 -8.26 -14.77
C TYR A 67 1.94 -7.72 -16.16
N ASP A 68 2.88 -7.70 -17.10
CA ASP A 68 2.64 -7.20 -18.46
C ASP A 68 1.65 -8.10 -19.22
N GLY A 69 0.56 -7.52 -19.69
CA GLY A 69 -0.54 -8.24 -20.33
C GLY A 69 -1.50 -8.96 -19.38
N VAL A 70 -1.26 -8.93 -18.09
CA VAL A 70 -2.16 -9.53 -17.10
C VAL A 70 -3.43 -8.70 -16.96
N ILE A 71 -4.57 -9.37 -16.77
CA ILE A 71 -5.87 -8.71 -16.69
C ILE A 71 -6.37 -8.57 -15.25
N PHE A 72 -7.28 -7.62 -15.03
CA PHE A 72 -8.17 -7.65 -13.88
C PHE A 72 -9.26 -8.69 -14.16
N HIS A 73 -9.06 -9.91 -13.67
CA HIS A 73 -9.90 -11.07 -14.00
C HIS A 73 -11.19 -11.15 -13.16
N ARG A 74 -11.28 -10.38 -12.07
CA ARG A 74 -12.46 -10.29 -11.21
C ARG A 74 -12.68 -8.85 -10.77
N VAL A 75 -13.85 -8.31 -11.11
CA VAL A 75 -14.28 -6.94 -10.78
C VAL A 75 -15.66 -7.00 -10.19
N ILE A 76 -15.82 -6.50 -8.98
CA ILE A 76 -17.12 -6.40 -8.29
C ILE A 76 -17.33 -4.95 -7.90
N ASP A 77 -18.32 -4.32 -8.52
CA ASP A 77 -18.72 -2.96 -8.19
C ASP A 77 -19.08 -2.83 -6.71
N ASN A 78 -18.73 -1.68 -6.11
CA ASN A 78 -18.87 -1.43 -4.67
C ASN A 78 -18.15 -2.45 -3.77
N PHE A 79 -17.08 -3.08 -4.28
CA PHE A 79 -16.22 -3.95 -3.48
C PHE A 79 -14.74 -3.77 -3.85
N MET A 80 -14.27 -4.40 -4.94
CA MET A 80 -12.84 -4.37 -5.32
C MET A 80 -12.63 -4.74 -6.79
N ILE A 81 -11.44 -4.44 -7.30
CA ILE A 81 -10.90 -4.97 -8.55
C ILE A 81 -9.72 -5.90 -8.24
N GLN A 82 -9.65 -7.10 -8.83
CA GLN A 82 -8.63 -8.11 -8.56
C GLN A 82 -7.90 -8.51 -9.84
N GLY A 83 -6.57 -8.50 -9.78
CA GLY A 83 -5.67 -8.88 -10.86
C GLY A 83 -4.47 -9.68 -10.37
N GLY A 84 -3.38 -9.71 -11.19
CA GLY A 84 -2.12 -10.34 -10.82
C GLY A 84 -2.00 -11.84 -11.07
N ASP A 85 -3.01 -12.45 -11.70
CA ASP A 85 -2.95 -13.84 -12.18
C ASP A 85 -2.51 -13.87 -13.65
N PRO A 86 -1.33 -14.42 -13.98
CA PRO A 86 -0.84 -14.47 -15.36
C PRO A 86 -1.72 -15.34 -16.28
N THR A 87 -2.55 -16.22 -15.73
CA THR A 87 -3.47 -17.06 -16.50
C THR A 87 -4.84 -16.42 -16.70
N GLY A 88 -5.17 -15.38 -15.93
CA GLY A 88 -6.46 -14.68 -15.95
C GLY A 88 -7.66 -15.54 -15.52
N THR A 89 -7.42 -16.65 -14.82
CA THR A 89 -8.46 -17.59 -14.35
C THR A 89 -8.85 -17.42 -12.89
N GLY A 90 -8.04 -16.67 -12.12
CA GLY A 90 -8.12 -16.57 -10.68
C GLY A 90 -7.39 -17.68 -9.93
N MET A 91 -6.80 -18.65 -10.64
CA MET A 91 -6.14 -19.83 -10.06
C MET A 91 -4.62 -19.83 -10.27
N GLY A 92 -4.09 -18.93 -11.08
CA GLY A 92 -2.66 -18.83 -11.38
C GLY A 92 -1.90 -17.97 -10.35
N GLY A 93 -0.56 -18.03 -10.48
CA GLY A 93 0.33 -17.27 -9.59
C GLY A 93 1.78 -17.40 -10.03
N PRO A 94 2.73 -16.98 -9.19
CA PRO A 94 4.16 -16.94 -9.54
C PRO A 94 4.87 -18.30 -9.41
N GLY A 95 4.17 -19.36 -9.01
CA GLY A 95 4.73 -20.70 -8.78
C GLY A 95 5.26 -20.91 -7.34
N TYR A 96 5.02 -19.97 -6.45
CA TYR A 96 5.34 -20.03 -5.01
C TYR A 96 4.31 -19.23 -4.20
N VAL A 97 4.38 -19.33 -2.89
CA VAL A 97 3.57 -18.56 -1.94
C VAL A 97 4.45 -17.76 -1.00
N ILE A 98 3.90 -16.69 -0.43
CA ILE A 98 4.52 -15.86 0.59
C ILE A 98 3.65 -15.85 1.86
N PRO A 99 4.24 -15.73 3.06
CA PRO A 99 3.50 -15.57 4.29
C PRO A 99 2.75 -14.23 4.33
N ASP A 100 1.66 -14.21 5.10
CA ASP A 100 0.90 -12.99 5.34
C ASP A 100 1.70 -12.00 6.22
N GLU A 101 1.59 -10.70 5.92
CA GLU A 101 2.17 -9.61 6.71
C GLU A 101 1.05 -8.64 7.11
N PHE A 102 0.68 -8.66 8.38
CA PHE A 102 -0.33 -7.74 8.93
C PHE A 102 0.37 -6.58 9.64
N GLY A 103 0.65 -5.51 8.88
CA GLY A 103 1.28 -4.29 9.41
C GLY A 103 0.40 -3.62 10.48
N GLU A 104 1.05 -3.14 11.55
CA GLU A 104 0.34 -2.49 12.63
C GLU A 104 -0.42 -1.24 12.14
N GLY A 105 -1.68 -1.11 12.51
CA GLY A 105 -2.53 0.02 12.13
C GLY A 105 -3.09 -0.02 10.71
N LEU A 106 -2.67 -0.96 9.85
CA LEU A 106 -3.22 -1.09 8.51
C LEU A 106 -4.65 -1.65 8.54
N LYS A 107 -5.57 -0.97 7.87
CA LYS A 107 -6.99 -1.31 7.82
C LYS A 107 -7.56 -1.09 6.42
N HIS A 108 -8.49 -1.95 6.03
CA HIS A 108 -9.29 -1.78 4.80
C HIS A 108 -10.43 -0.78 5.03
N ASN A 109 -10.11 0.44 5.46
CA ASN A 109 -11.08 1.44 5.93
C ASN A 109 -11.41 2.53 4.88
N ALA A 110 -10.87 2.40 3.68
CA ALA A 110 -11.02 3.37 2.59
C ALA A 110 -11.07 2.67 1.22
N PRO A 111 -11.56 3.31 0.15
CA PRO A 111 -11.26 2.93 -1.22
C PRO A 111 -9.77 3.11 -1.52
N GLY A 112 -9.27 2.40 -2.54
CA GLY A 112 -7.88 2.51 -3.01
C GLY A 112 -6.86 1.71 -2.21
N ILE A 113 -7.25 0.89 -1.24
CA ILE A 113 -6.32 0.02 -0.50
C ILE A 113 -5.86 -1.13 -1.39
N LEU A 114 -4.53 -1.27 -1.56
CA LEU A 114 -3.90 -2.39 -2.25
C LEU A 114 -3.60 -3.51 -1.24
N SER A 115 -4.13 -4.69 -1.52
CA SER A 115 -4.02 -5.85 -0.60
C SER A 115 -3.75 -7.15 -1.36
N MET A 116 -3.08 -8.10 -0.70
CA MET A 116 -2.73 -9.39 -1.28
C MET A 116 -3.93 -10.34 -1.28
N ALA A 117 -4.28 -10.85 -2.45
CA ALA A 117 -5.27 -11.93 -2.56
C ALA A 117 -4.62 -13.26 -2.13
N ASN A 118 -5.40 -14.09 -1.46
CA ASN A 118 -4.95 -15.41 -0.99
C ASN A 118 -6.09 -16.44 -1.02
N ALA A 119 -5.75 -17.72 -0.84
CA ALA A 119 -6.69 -18.85 -0.72
C ALA A 119 -6.74 -19.39 0.73
N GLY A 120 -6.41 -18.57 1.70
CA GLY A 120 -6.28 -18.87 3.12
C GLY A 120 -4.95 -18.33 3.67
N PRO A 121 -4.66 -18.52 4.96
CA PRO A 121 -3.45 -18.02 5.59
C PRO A 121 -2.16 -18.46 4.87
N ASP A 122 -1.21 -17.53 4.70
CA ASP A 122 0.12 -17.78 4.14
C ASP A 122 0.11 -18.34 2.70
N THR A 123 -0.90 -17.99 1.91
CA THR A 123 -1.02 -18.42 0.50
C THR A 123 -0.99 -17.25 -0.49
N GLY A 124 -0.55 -16.07 -0.08
CA GLY A 124 -0.29 -14.95 -0.96
C GLY A 124 0.72 -15.31 -2.06
N GLY A 125 0.66 -14.63 -3.21
CA GLY A 125 1.58 -14.90 -4.33
C GLY A 125 1.75 -13.66 -5.20
N SER A 126 1.14 -13.66 -6.37
CA SER A 126 1.14 -12.51 -7.28
C SER A 126 -0.20 -11.79 -7.37
N GLN A 127 -1.30 -12.44 -6.98
CA GLN A 127 -2.61 -11.84 -7.09
C GLN A 127 -2.82 -10.78 -6.02
N PHE A 128 -3.41 -9.66 -6.41
CA PHE A 128 -3.74 -8.54 -5.56
C PHE A 128 -5.13 -7.99 -5.88
N PHE A 129 -5.67 -7.23 -4.96
CA PHE A 129 -6.90 -6.45 -5.21
C PHE A 129 -6.75 -5.01 -4.72
N ILE A 130 -7.56 -4.13 -5.31
CA ILE A 130 -7.68 -2.73 -4.91
C ILE A 130 -9.14 -2.49 -4.51
N THR A 131 -9.35 -1.98 -3.30
CA THR A 131 -10.70 -1.73 -2.77
C THR A 131 -11.36 -0.54 -3.47
N LEU A 132 -12.68 -0.64 -3.71
CA LEU A 132 -13.51 0.46 -4.20
C LEU A 132 -14.30 1.15 -3.08
N VAL A 133 -14.46 0.47 -1.95
CA VAL A 133 -15.14 0.95 -0.75
C VAL A 133 -14.40 0.43 0.49
N PRO A 134 -14.68 0.93 1.71
CA PRO A 134 -14.19 0.31 2.94
C PRO A 134 -14.67 -1.15 3.07
N THR A 135 -13.74 -2.06 3.37
CA THR A 135 -13.98 -3.51 3.49
C THR A 135 -13.40 -4.09 4.79
N PRO A 136 -13.84 -3.60 5.97
CA PRO A 136 -13.20 -3.90 7.25
C PRO A 136 -13.25 -5.39 7.63
N TRP A 137 -14.10 -6.18 7.02
CA TRP A 137 -14.15 -7.64 7.21
C TRP A 137 -12.95 -8.38 6.63
N LEU A 138 -12.11 -7.71 5.82
CA LEU A 138 -10.86 -8.26 5.26
C LEU A 138 -9.65 -8.02 6.18
N ASP A 139 -9.80 -7.22 7.24
CA ASP A 139 -8.73 -6.94 8.20
C ASP A 139 -8.24 -8.22 8.87
N GLY A 140 -6.90 -8.42 8.90
CA GLY A 140 -6.28 -9.60 9.47
C GLY A 140 -6.44 -10.88 8.64
N HIS A 141 -7.00 -10.79 7.43
CA HIS A 141 -7.14 -11.90 6.48
C HIS A 141 -6.34 -11.69 5.20
N HIS A 142 -6.10 -10.45 4.82
CA HIS A 142 -5.35 -10.06 3.63
C HIS A 142 -4.28 -9.03 3.99
N ALA A 143 -3.05 -9.24 3.53
CA ALA A 143 -1.94 -8.35 3.79
C ALA A 143 -2.08 -7.06 2.97
N ILE A 144 -2.26 -5.92 3.66
CA ILE A 144 -2.27 -4.60 3.04
C ILE A 144 -0.83 -4.19 2.78
N PHE A 145 -0.52 -3.78 1.55
CA PHE A 145 0.84 -3.39 1.20
C PHE A 145 0.96 -2.10 0.38
N GLY A 146 -0.13 -1.33 0.23
CA GLY A 146 -0.11 -0.03 -0.41
C GLY A 146 -1.47 0.65 -0.48
N HIS A 147 -1.49 1.84 -1.08
CA HIS A 147 -2.73 2.56 -1.40
C HIS A 147 -2.57 3.44 -2.63
N VAL A 148 -3.66 3.68 -3.35
CA VAL A 148 -3.72 4.57 -4.51
C VAL A 148 -3.52 6.01 -4.06
N ILE A 149 -2.52 6.69 -4.64
CA ILE A 149 -2.21 8.10 -4.37
C ILE A 149 -2.62 9.03 -5.51
N GLU A 150 -2.74 8.51 -6.73
CA GLU A 150 -3.17 9.25 -7.92
C GLU A 150 -3.96 8.32 -8.86
N GLY A 151 -4.95 8.85 -9.58
CA GLY A 151 -5.71 8.11 -10.58
C GLY A 151 -6.79 7.18 -9.98
N MET A 152 -7.33 7.51 -8.79
CA MET A 152 -8.42 6.71 -8.19
C MET A 152 -9.65 6.64 -9.10
N GLU A 153 -9.92 7.69 -9.88
CA GLU A 153 -10.99 7.72 -10.88
C GLU A 153 -10.85 6.62 -11.95
N VAL A 154 -9.61 6.26 -12.33
CA VAL A 154 -9.36 5.14 -13.26
C VAL A 154 -9.69 3.80 -12.58
N VAL A 155 -9.34 3.63 -11.30
CA VAL A 155 -9.67 2.44 -10.52
C VAL A 155 -11.19 2.28 -10.36
N GLU A 156 -11.91 3.38 -10.13
CA GLU A 156 -13.37 3.41 -10.05
C GLU A 156 -14.00 3.09 -11.41
N GLU A 157 -13.47 3.65 -12.52
CA GLU A 157 -13.95 3.34 -13.87
C GLU A 157 -13.78 1.85 -14.21
N ILE A 158 -12.65 1.24 -13.82
CA ILE A 158 -12.45 -0.20 -13.92
C ILE A 158 -13.51 -0.94 -13.09
N GLY A 159 -13.79 -0.46 -11.88
CA GLY A 159 -14.80 -1.02 -10.98
C GLY A 159 -16.22 -1.04 -11.54
N HIS A 160 -16.55 -0.05 -12.39
CA HIS A 160 -17.85 0.06 -13.06
C HIS A 160 -17.93 -0.65 -14.41
N THR A 161 -16.88 -1.37 -14.82
CA THR A 161 -16.86 -2.12 -16.08
C THR A 161 -17.95 -3.20 -16.09
N GLU A 162 -18.62 -3.38 -17.23
CA GLU A 162 -19.59 -4.47 -17.41
C GLU A 162 -18.91 -5.83 -17.20
N THR A 163 -19.49 -6.66 -16.32
CA THR A 163 -18.97 -7.98 -15.98
C THR A 163 -19.96 -9.09 -16.33
N ASN A 164 -19.46 -10.30 -16.54
CA ASN A 164 -20.26 -11.49 -16.72
C ASN A 164 -20.71 -12.07 -15.35
N ARG A 165 -21.44 -13.19 -15.35
CA ARG A 165 -21.96 -13.86 -14.14
C ARG A 165 -20.87 -14.38 -13.19
N ARG A 166 -19.59 -14.32 -13.56
CA ARG A 166 -18.43 -14.73 -12.76
C ARG A 166 -17.57 -13.52 -12.37
N ASP A 167 -18.15 -12.32 -12.39
CA ASP A 167 -17.48 -11.07 -12.07
C ASP A 167 -16.27 -10.73 -12.97
N ARG A 168 -16.12 -11.40 -14.12
CA ARG A 168 -15.07 -11.09 -15.08
C ARG A 168 -15.54 -9.99 -16.03
N PRO A 169 -14.73 -8.94 -16.27
CA PRO A 169 -15.03 -7.94 -17.28
C PRO A 169 -15.35 -8.55 -18.65
N VAL A 170 -16.42 -8.07 -19.29
CA VAL A 170 -16.82 -8.53 -20.64
C VAL A 170 -15.77 -8.13 -21.68
N LYS A 171 -15.16 -6.96 -21.48
CA LYS A 171 -13.97 -6.52 -22.22
C LYS A 171 -12.79 -6.55 -21.26
N ASP A 172 -11.73 -7.26 -21.61
CA ASP A 172 -10.57 -7.40 -20.75
C ASP A 172 -9.96 -6.03 -20.39
N VAL A 173 -9.82 -5.78 -19.09
CA VAL A 173 -9.05 -4.67 -18.55
C VAL A 173 -7.63 -5.16 -18.33
N VAL A 174 -6.69 -4.63 -19.13
CA VAL A 174 -5.33 -5.15 -19.25
C VAL A 174 -4.34 -4.20 -18.59
N ILE A 175 -3.48 -4.73 -17.74
CA ILE A 175 -2.27 -4.06 -17.25
C ILE A 175 -1.23 -4.15 -18.37
N LYS A 176 -0.90 -3.02 -19.00
CA LYS A 176 0.14 -2.97 -20.04
C LYS A 176 1.52 -3.13 -19.42
N THR A 177 1.76 -2.44 -18.29
CA THR A 177 2.98 -2.57 -17.51
C THR A 177 2.81 -1.97 -16.11
N ILE A 178 3.68 -2.40 -15.18
CA ILE A 178 3.83 -1.78 -13.85
C ILE A 178 5.30 -1.38 -13.70
N THR A 179 5.56 -0.07 -13.55
CA THR A 179 6.91 0.43 -13.29
C THR A 179 7.06 0.91 -11.85
N ILE A 180 8.27 0.80 -11.28
CA ILE A 180 8.55 1.13 -9.87
C ILE A 180 9.46 2.36 -9.80
N GLU A 181 9.04 3.37 -9.05
CA GLU A 181 9.87 4.51 -8.63
C GLU A 181 10.35 4.26 -7.19
N GLU A 182 11.67 4.36 -6.95
CA GLU A 182 12.32 4.18 -5.63
C GLU A 182 12.82 5.51 -5.05
#